data_565f1c9c5a051a1d138cca650402ba6a
#
_entry.id   565f1c9c5a051a1d138cca650402ba6a
#
_cell.length_a   1.000
_cell.length_b   1.000
_cell.length_c   1.000
_cell.angle_alpha   90.00
_cell.angle_beta   90.00
_cell.angle_gamma   90.00
#
_symmetry.space_group_name_H-M   'P 1'
#
loop_
_entity.id
_entity.type
_entity.pdbx_description
1 polymer ?
#
loop_
_entity_poly.entity_id
_entity_poly.type
_entity_poly.pdbx_seq_one_letter_code
_entity_poly.pdbx_strand_id
1 'polypeptide(L)'
;MAFEGLSDRLQATMQKMRGKGKVTEADIKTMMREVRLALLEADVNFKVVKEFVKTVSDRALGSDVMQSLTPGQQVIKIVQEELTSLMGGENTSIKMANKPPTVVMMVGLQGAGKTTTAGKLALLMRKKYNKKPMLVAGDIYRPAAIDQLQTVGKQIDIPVYSEGDQVPPQQIVENALQHAKEEHLDFVIIDTAGRLHIDEALMNELQEVKEISKPDEIMLVVDAMTGQAVSYTHL
;
A
#
# COMPACT_ATOMS: atom_id res chain seq x y z
N MET A 1 15.33 -8.39 -10.22
CA MET A 1 14.07 -8.03 -9.48
C MET A 1 13.50 -6.73 -10.06
N ALA A 2 12.19 -6.45 -9.94
CA ALA A 2 11.54 -5.32 -10.64
C ALA A 2 12.13 -3.93 -10.37
N PHE A 3 12.75 -3.72 -9.22
CA PHE A 3 13.34 -2.43 -8.84
C PHE A 3 14.86 -2.34 -8.99
N GLU A 4 15.56 -3.38 -9.41
CA GLU A 4 17.02 -3.32 -9.61
C GLU A 4 17.38 -2.25 -10.64
N GLY A 5 16.68 -2.19 -11.76
CA GLY A 5 16.92 -1.17 -12.79
C GLY A 5 16.73 0.26 -12.35
N LEU A 6 15.68 0.56 -11.52
CA LEU A 6 15.46 1.89 -10.96
C LEU A 6 16.53 2.24 -9.93
N SER A 7 16.82 1.33 -9.02
CA SER A 7 17.84 1.53 -7.97
C SER A 7 19.20 1.77 -8.58
N ASP A 8 19.62 0.94 -9.54
CA ASP A 8 20.92 1.06 -10.21
C ASP A 8 21.05 2.39 -10.97
N ARG A 9 20.02 2.82 -11.67
CA ARG A 9 20.01 4.10 -12.39
C ARG A 9 20.07 5.29 -11.44
N LEU A 10 19.27 5.27 -10.38
CA LEU A 10 19.32 6.33 -9.37
C LEU A 10 20.69 6.37 -8.68
N GLN A 11 21.25 5.22 -8.33
CA GLN A 11 22.60 5.15 -7.74
C GLN A 11 23.68 5.66 -8.70
N ALA A 12 23.66 5.24 -9.97
CA ALA A 12 24.60 5.71 -10.98
C ALA A 12 24.52 7.22 -11.17
N THR A 13 23.32 7.78 -11.23
CA THR A 13 23.08 9.23 -11.34
C THR A 13 23.60 9.97 -10.10
N MET A 14 23.35 9.45 -8.91
CA MET A 14 23.84 10.02 -7.65
C MET A 14 25.36 9.94 -7.50
N GLN A 15 25.98 8.85 -7.95
CA GLN A 15 27.44 8.71 -7.92
C GLN A 15 28.14 9.76 -8.78
N LYS A 16 27.59 10.12 -9.94
CA LYS A 16 28.12 11.19 -10.80
C LYS A 16 28.15 12.55 -10.08
N MET A 17 27.17 12.78 -9.17
CA MET A 17 27.10 14.03 -8.40
C MET A 17 27.97 14.03 -7.13
N ARG A 18 28.16 12.86 -6.52
CA ARG A 18 28.84 12.73 -5.21
C ARG A 18 30.27 13.25 -5.18
N GLY A 19 30.97 13.18 -6.31
CA GLY A 19 32.37 13.64 -6.44
C GLY A 19 32.53 15.08 -6.88
N LYS A 20 31.46 15.82 -7.16
CA LYS A 20 31.53 17.20 -7.65
C LYS A 20 31.71 18.18 -6.49
N GLY A 21 32.83 18.83 -6.43
CA GLY A 21 33.12 19.91 -5.47
C GLY A 21 32.40 21.23 -5.79
N LYS A 22 31.94 21.41 -7.05
CA LYS A 22 31.05 22.49 -7.49
C LYS A 22 29.93 21.87 -8.33
N VAL A 23 28.71 22.30 -8.08
CA VAL A 23 27.50 21.89 -8.82
C VAL A 23 26.95 23.14 -9.49
N THR A 24 26.67 23.02 -10.79
CA THR A 24 26.04 24.08 -11.58
C THR A 24 24.55 23.79 -11.79
N GLU A 25 23.79 24.82 -12.16
CA GLU A 25 22.39 24.63 -12.57
C GLU A 25 22.24 23.61 -13.71
N ALA A 26 23.19 23.60 -14.67
CA ALA A 26 23.21 22.64 -15.77
C ALA A 26 23.41 21.19 -15.27
N ASP A 27 24.23 20.99 -14.24
CA ASP A 27 24.42 19.69 -13.61
C ASP A 27 23.12 19.18 -12.96
N ILE A 28 22.43 20.06 -12.22
CA ILE A 28 21.15 19.74 -11.60
C ILE A 28 20.10 19.39 -12.67
N LYS A 29 19.97 20.19 -13.72
CA LYS A 29 19.05 19.89 -14.83
C LYS A 29 19.35 18.54 -15.48
N THR A 30 20.62 18.23 -15.71
CA THR A 30 21.03 16.95 -16.30
C THR A 30 20.69 15.77 -15.39
N MET A 31 21.02 15.89 -14.10
CA MET A 31 20.68 14.87 -13.10
C MET A 31 19.17 14.66 -13.02
N MET A 32 18.38 15.72 -12.91
CA MET A 32 16.93 15.61 -12.79
C MET A 32 16.26 15.06 -14.06
N ARG A 33 16.87 15.24 -15.24
CA ARG A 33 16.44 14.55 -16.46
C ARG A 33 16.66 13.05 -16.37
N GLU A 34 17.81 12.59 -15.88
CA GLU A 34 18.09 11.16 -15.71
C GLU A 34 17.15 10.54 -14.65
N VAL A 35 16.94 11.22 -13.52
CA VAL A 35 16.00 10.79 -12.47
C VAL A 35 14.57 10.71 -13.01
N ARG A 36 14.12 11.71 -13.76
CA ARG A 36 12.81 11.70 -14.41
C ARG A 36 12.62 10.50 -15.32
N LEU A 37 13.60 10.20 -16.17
CA LEU A 37 13.53 9.06 -17.07
C LEU A 37 13.47 7.74 -16.31
N ALA A 38 14.30 7.59 -15.26
CA ALA A 38 14.32 6.39 -14.42
C ALA A 38 12.96 6.15 -13.73
N LEU A 39 12.33 7.21 -13.21
CA LEU A 39 11.00 7.10 -12.56
C LEU A 39 9.90 6.75 -13.57
N LEU A 40 9.91 7.37 -14.77
CA LEU A 40 8.92 7.07 -15.82
C LEU A 40 9.06 5.64 -16.36
N GLU A 41 10.28 5.15 -16.53
CA GLU A 41 10.54 3.76 -16.93
C GLU A 41 10.13 2.75 -15.84
N ALA A 42 10.14 3.17 -14.57
CA ALA A 42 9.62 2.40 -13.45
C ALA A 42 8.09 2.53 -13.28
N ASP A 43 7.39 3.03 -14.30
CA ASP A 43 5.93 3.20 -14.33
C ASP A 43 5.37 4.14 -13.25
N VAL A 44 6.14 5.12 -12.80
CA VAL A 44 5.65 6.15 -11.88
C VAL A 44 4.77 7.15 -12.63
N ASN A 45 3.65 7.53 -12.04
CA ASN A 45 2.69 8.46 -12.65
C ASN A 45 3.36 9.78 -13.06
N PHE A 46 3.09 10.22 -14.30
CA PHE A 46 3.71 11.42 -14.90
C PHE A 46 3.52 12.69 -14.06
N LYS A 47 2.34 12.91 -13.47
CA LYS A 47 2.06 14.09 -12.64
C LYS A 47 2.94 14.08 -11.38
N VAL A 48 3.06 12.93 -10.75
CA VAL A 48 3.91 12.72 -9.56
C VAL A 48 5.37 12.98 -9.91
N VAL A 49 5.87 12.41 -11.01
CA VAL A 49 7.25 12.61 -11.47
C VAL A 49 7.52 14.10 -11.78
N LYS A 50 6.58 14.79 -12.42
CA LYS A 50 6.70 16.20 -12.76
C LYS A 50 6.81 17.08 -11.50
N GLU A 51 5.97 16.83 -10.53
CA GLU A 51 5.97 17.56 -9.25
C GLU A 51 7.25 17.28 -8.45
N PHE A 52 7.64 16.03 -8.32
CA PHE A 52 8.88 15.61 -7.68
C PHE A 52 10.11 16.30 -8.29
N VAL A 53 10.26 16.23 -9.62
CA VAL A 53 11.39 16.84 -10.33
C VAL A 53 11.42 18.35 -10.11
N LYS A 54 10.26 19.01 -10.11
CA LYS A 54 10.16 20.44 -9.84
C LYS A 54 10.61 20.75 -8.41
N THR A 55 10.05 20.08 -7.41
CA THR A 55 10.35 20.33 -6.00
C THR A 55 11.83 20.12 -5.68
N VAL A 56 12.41 19.00 -6.18
CA VAL A 56 13.84 18.72 -5.99
C VAL A 56 14.70 19.78 -6.69
N SER A 57 14.35 20.19 -7.92
CA SER A 57 15.10 21.21 -8.65
C SER A 57 15.08 22.56 -7.93
N ASP A 58 13.90 22.99 -7.48
CA ASP A 58 13.74 24.27 -6.76
C ASP A 58 14.56 24.27 -5.45
N ARG A 59 14.54 23.18 -4.69
CA ARG A 59 15.34 23.03 -3.48
C ARG A 59 16.84 22.96 -3.76
N ALA A 60 17.26 22.23 -4.80
CA ALA A 60 18.67 22.06 -5.16
C ALA A 60 19.31 23.34 -5.70
N LEU A 61 18.53 24.25 -6.28
CA LEU A 61 18.99 25.57 -6.75
C LEU A 61 19.04 26.62 -5.64
N GLY A 62 18.61 26.30 -4.43
CA GLY A 62 18.68 27.20 -3.28
C GLY A 62 20.11 27.63 -2.97
N SER A 63 20.28 28.89 -2.49
CA SER A 63 21.58 29.48 -2.17
C SER A 63 22.39 28.62 -1.20
N ASP A 64 21.73 28.02 -0.22
CA ASP A 64 22.37 27.22 0.83
C ASP A 64 23.02 25.95 0.27
N VAL A 65 22.42 25.35 -0.77
CA VAL A 65 22.98 24.20 -1.46
C VAL A 65 24.12 24.57 -2.37
N MET A 66 23.92 25.61 -3.18
CA MET A 66 24.91 26.06 -4.19
C MET A 66 26.18 26.64 -3.54
N GLN A 67 26.10 27.21 -2.35
CA GLN A 67 27.23 27.73 -1.59
C GLN A 67 27.83 26.76 -0.58
N SER A 68 27.25 25.55 -0.48
CA SER A 68 27.74 24.50 0.42
C SER A 68 29.15 24.02 0.02
N LEU A 69 29.93 23.56 0.99
CA LEU A 69 31.20 22.87 0.76
C LEU A 69 31.03 21.50 0.11
N THR A 70 29.82 20.93 0.20
CA THR A 70 29.46 19.59 -0.37
C THR A 70 28.16 19.64 -1.17
N PRO A 71 28.04 20.47 -2.22
CA PRO A 71 26.76 20.70 -2.90
C PRO A 71 26.20 19.43 -3.54
N GLY A 72 27.05 18.55 -4.09
CA GLY A 72 26.61 17.28 -4.66
C GLY A 72 25.96 16.35 -3.61
N GLN A 73 26.48 16.32 -2.39
CA GLN A 73 25.89 15.54 -1.29
C GLN A 73 24.57 16.14 -0.82
N GLN A 74 24.46 17.47 -0.78
CA GLN A 74 23.21 18.15 -0.43
C GLN A 74 22.10 17.86 -1.44
N VAL A 75 22.39 17.85 -2.74
CA VAL A 75 21.41 17.49 -3.77
C VAL A 75 20.94 16.05 -3.60
N ILE A 76 21.86 15.11 -3.32
CA ILE A 76 21.49 13.69 -3.06
C ILE A 76 20.59 13.58 -1.84
N LYS A 77 20.90 14.30 -0.77
CA LYS A 77 20.08 14.35 0.44
C LYS A 77 18.66 14.86 0.14
N ILE A 78 18.55 15.94 -0.64
CA ILE A 78 17.26 16.49 -1.05
C ILE A 78 16.43 15.46 -1.83
N VAL A 79 17.04 14.73 -2.79
CA VAL A 79 16.37 13.67 -3.53
C VAL A 79 15.86 12.59 -2.58
N GLN A 80 16.68 12.17 -1.62
CA GLN A 80 16.30 11.14 -0.65
C GLN A 80 15.14 11.61 0.25
N GLU A 81 15.18 12.83 0.73
CA GLU A 81 14.13 13.42 1.56
C GLU A 81 12.81 13.51 0.80
N GLU A 82 12.84 13.98 -0.45
CA GLU A 82 11.62 14.07 -1.27
C GLU A 82 11.06 12.70 -1.64
N LEU A 83 11.90 11.70 -1.94
CA LEU A 83 11.43 10.33 -2.15
C LEU A 83 10.78 9.76 -0.88
N THR A 84 11.39 9.99 0.28
CA THR A 84 10.84 9.56 1.57
C THR A 84 9.50 10.24 1.86
N SER A 85 9.39 11.54 1.59
CA SER A 85 8.14 12.28 1.74
C SER A 85 7.04 11.77 0.81
N LEU A 86 7.38 11.46 -0.44
CA LEU A 86 6.46 10.85 -1.41
C LEU A 86 5.94 9.49 -0.96
N MET A 87 6.75 8.71 -0.24
CA MET A 87 6.37 7.41 0.32
C MET A 87 5.57 7.51 1.63
N GLY A 88 5.25 8.73 2.08
CA GLY A 88 4.42 8.99 3.26
C GLY A 88 5.19 9.34 4.53
N GLY A 89 6.52 9.30 4.51
CA GLY A 89 7.41 9.75 5.59
C GLY A 89 7.43 8.82 6.81
N GLU A 90 6.33 8.67 7.52
CA GLU A 90 6.25 7.89 8.77
C GLU A 90 5.32 6.69 8.65
N ASN A 91 5.60 5.66 9.44
CA ASN A 91 4.72 4.50 9.54
C ASN A 91 3.51 4.85 10.41
N THR A 92 2.30 4.74 9.84
CA THR A 92 1.05 4.92 10.57
C THR A 92 0.60 3.61 11.22
N SER A 93 0.19 3.69 12.48
CA SER A 93 -0.44 2.56 13.17
C SER A 93 -1.92 2.43 12.76
N ILE A 94 -2.42 1.21 12.81
CA ILE A 94 -3.84 0.93 12.55
C ILE A 94 -4.70 1.65 13.59
N LYS A 95 -5.69 2.39 13.13
CA LYS A 95 -6.67 3.03 14.00
C LYS A 95 -7.57 1.98 14.62
N MET A 96 -7.61 1.97 15.94
CA MET A 96 -8.51 1.09 16.68
C MET A 96 -9.86 1.79 16.88
N ALA A 97 -10.95 1.05 16.68
CA ALA A 97 -12.29 1.57 16.96
C ALA A 97 -12.45 1.93 18.43
N ASN A 98 -13.22 2.99 18.70
CA ASN A 98 -13.60 3.36 20.07
C ASN A 98 -14.52 2.31 20.71
N LYS A 99 -15.28 1.58 19.90
CA LYS A 99 -16.16 0.48 20.32
C LYS A 99 -15.86 -0.74 19.46
N PRO A 100 -15.58 -1.92 20.07
CA PRO A 100 -15.34 -3.14 19.30
C PRO A 100 -16.56 -3.59 18.50
N PRO A 101 -16.34 -4.29 17.40
CA PRO A 101 -15.04 -4.66 16.84
C PRO A 101 -14.38 -3.53 16.03
N THR A 102 -13.04 -3.49 15.99
CA THR A 102 -12.30 -2.76 14.95
C THR A 102 -12.44 -3.52 13.64
N VAL A 103 -12.81 -2.84 12.56
CA VAL A 103 -13.02 -3.46 11.25
C VAL A 103 -11.96 -2.99 10.27
N VAL A 104 -11.26 -3.94 9.66
CA VAL A 104 -10.25 -3.70 8.62
C VAL A 104 -10.69 -4.38 7.34
N MET A 105 -10.75 -3.63 6.24
CA MET A 105 -11.07 -4.15 4.91
C MET A 105 -9.81 -4.25 4.07
N MET A 106 -9.50 -5.45 3.56
CA MET A 106 -8.34 -5.69 2.71
C MET A 106 -8.73 -5.52 1.25
N VAL A 107 -8.08 -4.62 0.52
CA VAL A 107 -8.33 -4.38 -0.90
C VAL A 107 -7.04 -4.48 -1.71
N GLY A 108 -7.13 -4.65 -3.02
CA GLY A 108 -5.98 -4.75 -3.92
C GLY A 108 -6.19 -5.79 -5.03
N LEU A 109 -5.24 -5.84 -5.96
CA LEU A 109 -5.31 -6.73 -7.12
C LEU A 109 -5.26 -8.21 -6.72
N GLN A 110 -5.70 -9.05 -7.64
CA GLN A 110 -5.54 -10.51 -7.50
C GLN A 110 -4.04 -10.85 -7.46
N GLY A 111 -3.66 -11.73 -6.54
CA GLY A 111 -2.27 -12.14 -6.37
C GLY A 111 -1.40 -11.18 -5.54
N ALA A 112 -1.88 -9.99 -5.17
CA ALA A 112 -1.13 -9.03 -4.36
C ALA A 112 -0.83 -9.50 -2.92
N GLY A 113 -1.47 -10.60 -2.47
CA GLY A 113 -1.20 -11.20 -1.15
C GLY A 113 -2.17 -10.76 -0.05
N LYS A 114 -3.41 -10.33 -0.38
CA LYS A 114 -4.43 -9.93 0.60
C LYS A 114 -4.67 -10.98 1.67
N THR A 115 -5.03 -12.20 1.27
CA THR A 115 -5.31 -13.33 2.17
C THR A 115 -4.14 -13.63 3.10
N THR A 116 -2.91 -13.66 2.57
CA THR A 116 -1.70 -13.89 3.37
C THR A 116 -1.46 -12.74 4.34
N THR A 117 -1.68 -11.50 3.90
CA THR A 117 -1.51 -10.30 4.75
C THR A 117 -2.59 -10.24 5.82
N ALA A 118 -3.84 -10.61 5.51
CA ALA A 118 -4.92 -10.72 6.48
C ALA A 118 -4.56 -11.70 7.62
N GLY A 119 -4.04 -12.88 7.29
CA GLY A 119 -3.58 -13.85 8.29
C GLY A 119 -2.42 -13.33 9.15
N LYS A 120 -1.43 -12.68 8.54
CA LYS A 120 -0.30 -12.06 9.28
C LYS A 120 -0.77 -10.94 10.19
N LEU A 121 -1.69 -10.10 9.71
CA LEU A 121 -2.28 -9.02 10.49
C LEU A 121 -3.06 -9.57 11.69
N ALA A 122 -3.92 -10.55 11.47
CA ALA A 122 -4.68 -11.19 12.53
C ALA A 122 -3.76 -11.77 13.63
N LEU A 123 -2.68 -12.45 13.22
CA LEU A 123 -1.68 -12.97 14.15
C LEU A 123 -0.96 -11.86 14.93
N LEU A 124 -0.63 -10.74 14.26
CA LEU A 124 -0.03 -9.56 14.88
C LEU A 124 -0.97 -8.95 15.92
N MET A 125 -2.25 -8.78 15.57
CA MET A 125 -3.27 -8.23 16.47
C MET A 125 -3.43 -9.09 17.72
N ARG A 126 -3.48 -10.41 17.57
CA ARG A 126 -3.55 -11.34 18.69
C ARG A 126 -2.31 -11.28 19.57
N LYS A 127 -1.10 -11.39 18.97
CA LYS A 127 0.15 -11.53 19.74
C LYS A 127 0.64 -10.22 20.37
N LYS A 128 0.55 -9.12 19.63
CA LYS A 128 1.12 -7.83 20.06
C LYS A 128 0.10 -6.94 20.77
N TYR A 129 -1.15 -6.99 20.32
CA TYR A 129 -2.18 -6.08 20.81
C TYR A 129 -3.25 -6.78 21.65
N ASN A 130 -3.07 -8.09 21.92
CA ASN A 130 -3.99 -8.90 22.72
C ASN A 130 -5.46 -8.82 22.27
N LYS A 131 -5.66 -8.74 20.95
CA LYS A 131 -6.97 -8.70 20.33
C LYS A 131 -7.49 -10.11 20.06
N LYS A 132 -8.83 -10.23 19.92
CA LYS A 132 -9.53 -11.45 19.50
C LYS A 132 -9.95 -11.29 18.04
N PRO A 133 -9.05 -11.56 17.06
CA PRO A 133 -9.36 -11.35 15.66
C PRO A 133 -10.22 -12.45 15.07
N MET A 134 -10.99 -12.08 14.03
CA MET A 134 -11.70 -12.97 13.12
C MET A 134 -11.39 -12.58 11.68
N LEU A 135 -11.26 -13.56 10.81
CA LEU A 135 -11.16 -13.37 9.36
C LEU A 135 -12.53 -13.59 8.73
N VAL A 136 -12.86 -12.80 7.70
CA VAL A 136 -14.12 -12.92 6.94
C VAL A 136 -13.81 -13.21 5.48
N ALA A 137 -14.36 -14.30 4.95
CA ALA A 137 -14.20 -14.72 3.57
C ALA A 137 -15.14 -13.95 2.65
N GLY A 138 -14.72 -12.79 2.15
CA GLY A 138 -15.47 -11.95 1.22
C GLY A 138 -15.17 -12.21 -0.26
N ASP A 139 -14.17 -13.04 -0.61
CA ASP A 139 -13.90 -13.47 -2.00
C ASP A 139 -14.69 -14.75 -2.31
N ILE A 140 -15.94 -14.57 -2.71
CA ILE A 140 -16.84 -15.69 -3.05
C ILE A 140 -16.69 -16.20 -4.49
N TYR A 141 -16.05 -15.41 -5.35
CA TYR A 141 -15.93 -15.73 -6.78
C TYR A 141 -14.91 -16.82 -7.08
N ARG A 142 -14.10 -17.16 -6.10
CA ARG A 142 -13.08 -18.20 -6.17
C ARG A 142 -13.24 -19.14 -4.98
N PRO A 143 -13.88 -20.30 -5.16
CA PRO A 143 -14.05 -21.27 -4.07
C PRO A 143 -12.72 -21.62 -3.37
N ALA A 144 -11.64 -21.74 -4.14
CA ALA A 144 -10.30 -21.97 -3.59
C ALA A 144 -9.80 -20.82 -2.68
N ALA A 145 -10.30 -19.59 -2.80
CA ALA A 145 -9.92 -18.48 -1.92
C ALA A 145 -10.54 -18.62 -0.52
N ILE A 146 -11.78 -19.11 -0.45
CA ILE A 146 -12.45 -19.44 0.81
C ILE A 146 -11.66 -20.53 1.54
N ASP A 147 -11.33 -21.62 0.85
CA ASP A 147 -10.56 -22.74 1.41
C ASP A 147 -9.15 -22.28 1.85
N GLN A 148 -8.53 -21.40 1.07
CA GLN A 148 -7.24 -20.81 1.40
C GLN A 148 -7.31 -20.00 2.71
N LEU A 149 -8.31 -19.12 2.85
CA LEU A 149 -8.49 -18.33 4.06
C LEU A 149 -8.77 -19.20 5.28
N GLN A 150 -9.61 -20.23 5.12
CA GLN A 150 -9.89 -21.21 6.18
C GLN A 150 -8.62 -21.97 6.58
N THR A 151 -7.79 -22.36 5.61
CA THR A 151 -6.51 -23.03 5.89
C THR A 151 -5.57 -22.10 6.65
N VAL A 152 -5.46 -20.84 6.24
CA VAL A 152 -4.68 -19.82 6.97
C VAL A 152 -5.20 -19.65 8.39
N GLY A 153 -6.51 -19.49 8.58
CA GLY A 153 -7.12 -19.37 9.90
C GLY A 153 -6.83 -20.56 10.80
N LYS A 154 -6.94 -21.79 10.29
CA LYS A 154 -6.60 -23.03 11.03
C LYS A 154 -5.12 -23.07 11.42
N GLN A 155 -4.20 -22.69 10.53
CA GLN A 155 -2.76 -22.69 10.81
C GLN A 155 -2.36 -21.73 11.94
N ILE A 156 -3.07 -20.61 12.04
CA ILE A 156 -2.78 -19.58 13.05
C ILE A 156 -3.76 -19.62 14.23
N ASP A 157 -4.68 -20.58 14.26
CA ASP A 157 -5.71 -20.71 15.30
C ASP A 157 -6.54 -19.42 15.48
N ILE A 158 -7.08 -18.91 14.37
CA ILE A 158 -7.96 -17.73 14.32
C ILE A 158 -9.24 -18.12 13.59
N PRO A 159 -10.44 -17.81 14.14
CA PRO A 159 -11.70 -18.13 13.51
C PRO A 159 -11.86 -17.45 12.16
N VAL A 160 -12.46 -18.18 11.21
CA VAL A 160 -12.82 -17.67 9.89
C VAL A 160 -14.32 -17.80 9.72
N TYR A 161 -14.96 -16.67 9.42
CA TYR A 161 -16.38 -16.62 9.07
C TYR A 161 -16.55 -16.77 7.57
N SER A 162 -17.44 -17.68 7.16
CA SER A 162 -17.73 -17.95 5.75
C SER A 162 -19.12 -18.54 5.61
N GLU A 163 -19.86 -18.16 4.58
CA GLU A 163 -21.16 -18.72 4.20
C GLU A 163 -21.14 -19.38 2.81
N GLY A 164 -19.94 -19.72 2.33
CA GLY A 164 -19.75 -20.32 1.01
C GLY A 164 -19.80 -19.27 -0.11
N ASP A 165 -20.14 -19.70 -1.31
CA ASP A 165 -20.10 -18.91 -2.55
C ASP A 165 -21.49 -18.52 -3.09
N GLN A 166 -22.57 -18.92 -2.39
CA GLN A 166 -23.95 -18.67 -2.81
C GLN A 166 -24.58 -17.42 -2.13
N VAL A 167 -23.91 -16.88 -1.11
CA VAL A 167 -24.37 -15.70 -0.37
C VAL A 167 -23.57 -14.48 -0.83
N PRO A 168 -24.22 -13.35 -1.13
CA PRO A 168 -23.51 -12.13 -1.56
C PRO A 168 -22.51 -11.63 -0.49
N PRO A 169 -21.36 -11.06 -0.89
CA PRO A 169 -20.34 -10.57 0.06
C PRO A 169 -20.89 -9.59 1.08
N GLN A 170 -21.81 -8.72 0.70
CA GLN A 170 -22.46 -7.74 1.56
C GLN A 170 -23.19 -8.44 2.73
N GLN A 171 -23.94 -9.49 2.43
CA GLN A 171 -24.67 -10.25 3.44
C GLN A 171 -23.74 -11.03 4.35
N ILE A 172 -22.69 -11.66 3.77
CA ILE A 172 -21.66 -12.35 4.56
C ILE A 172 -21.01 -11.41 5.56
N VAL A 173 -20.67 -10.18 5.13
CA VAL A 173 -20.03 -9.19 5.98
C VAL A 173 -20.97 -8.71 7.08
N GLU A 174 -22.23 -8.46 6.78
CA GLU A 174 -23.25 -8.06 7.79
C GLU A 174 -23.40 -9.16 8.85
N ASN A 175 -23.57 -10.40 8.43
CA ASN A 175 -23.72 -11.55 9.32
C ASN A 175 -22.43 -11.80 10.13
N ALA A 176 -21.26 -11.65 9.51
CA ALA A 176 -19.97 -11.75 10.19
C ALA A 176 -19.80 -10.71 11.32
N LEU A 177 -20.22 -9.46 11.08
CA LEU A 177 -20.15 -8.40 12.09
C LEU A 177 -21.11 -8.66 13.25
N GLN A 178 -22.28 -9.24 12.96
CA GLN A 178 -23.21 -9.66 14.00
C GLN A 178 -22.62 -10.82 14.82
N HIS A 179 -22.09 -11.83 14.16
CA HIS A 179 -21.40 -12.97 14.80
C HIS A 179 -20.22 -12.52 15.66
N ALA A 180 -19.42 -11.58 15.17
CA ALA A 180 -18.29 -11.03 15.94
C ALA A 180 -18.73 -10.39 17.28
N LYS A 181 -19.88 -9.69 17.30
CA LYS A 181 -20.43 -9.12 18.52
C LYS A 181 -20.92 -10.18 19.50
N GLU A 182 -21.59 -11.20 18.98
CA GLU A 182 -22.12 -12.33 19.77
C GLU A 182 -21.00 -13.13 20.45
N GLU A 183 -19.92 -13.41 19.70
CA GLU A 183 -18.75 -14.14 20.17
C GLU A 183 -17.72 -13.27 20.91
N HIS A 184 -18.02 -11.98 21.11
CA HIS A 184 -17.11 -11.02 21.74
C HIS A 184 -15.72 -10.95 21.09
N LEU A 185 -15.68 -11.03 19.73
CA LEU A 185 -14.50 -10.81 18.93
C LEU A 185 -14.33 -9.29 18.68
N ASP A 186 -13.14 -8.78 18.88
CA ASP A 186 -12.88 -7.34 18.94
C ASP A 186 -12.12 -6.78 17.75
N PHE A 187 -11.74 -7.64 16.79
CA PHE A 187 -11.02 -7.25 15.60
C PHE A 187 -11.48 -8.10 14.40
N VAL A 188 -12.02 -7.48 13.37
CA VAL A 188 -12.54 -8.16 12.18
C VAL A 188 -11.74 -7.75 10.96
N ILE A 189 -11.25 -8.73 10.19
CA ILE A 189 -10.52 -8.51 8.95
C ILE A 189 -11.32 -9.11 7.79
N ILE A 190 -11.76 -8.27 6.87
CA ILE A 190 -12.53 -8.68 5.69
C ILE A 190 -11.55 -8.88 4.53
N ASP A 191 -11.38 -10.13 4.07
CA ASP A 191 -10.60 -10.46 2.88
C ASP A 191 -11.52 -10.39 1.66
N THR A 192 -11.35 -9.34 0.83
CA THR A 192 -12.22 -9.09 -0.32
C THR A 192 -11.65 -9.70 -1.60
N ALA A 193 -12.51 -9.88 -2.61
CA ALA A 193 -12.10 -10.29 -3.93
C ALA A 193 -11.06 -9.33 -4.52
N GLY A 194 -10.06 -9.87 -5.18
CA GLY A 194 -9.06 -9.11 -5.93
C GLY A 194 -9.28 -9.28 -7.42
N ARG A 195 -9.61 -8.19 -8.11
CA ARG A 195 -9.74 -8.19 -9.57
C ARG A 195 -9.08 -6.97 -10.19
N LEU A 196 -9.08 -6.91 -11.52
CA LEU A 196 -8.57 -5.77 -12.24
C LEU A 196 -9.49 -4.56 -12.01
N HIS A 197 -8.91 -3.40 -11.87
CA HIS A 197 -9.53 -2.10 -11.59
C HIS A 197 -10.58 -1.63 -12.61
N ILE A 198 -10.72 -2.30 -13.75
CA ILE A 198 -11.68 -1.99 -14.82
C ILE A 198 -13.03 -2.69 -14.64
N ASP A 199 -13.20 -3.49 -13.59
CA ASP A 199 -14.45 -4.18 -13.28
C ASP A 199 -15.34 -3.29 -12.40
N GLU A 200 -16.21 -2.49 -13.06
CA GLU A 200 -17.12 -1.56 -12.37
C GLU A 200 -18.09 -2.30 -11.43
N ALA A 201 -18.53 -3.50 -11.79
CA ALA A 201 -19.44 -4.27 -10.95
C ALA A 201 -18.78 -4.63 -9.62
N LEU A 202 -17.53 -5.05 -9.68
CA LEU A 202 -16.77 -5.37 -8.47
C LEU A 202 -16.43 -4.14 -7.63
N MET A 203 -16.16 -3.00 -8.27
CA MET A 203 -15.92 -1.75 -7.52
C MET A 203 -17.17 -1.30 -6.79
N ASN A 204 -18.36 -1.44 -7.40
CA ASN A 204 -19.63 -1.17 -6.74
C ASN A 204 -19.85 -2.12 -5.54
N GLU A 205 -19.56 -3.41 -5.71
CA GLU A 205 -19.64 -4.39 -4.61
C GLU A 205 -18.71 -4.02 -3.45
N LEU A 206 -17.47 -3.62 -3.73
CA LEU A 206 -16.54 -3.16 -2.68
C LEU A 206 -17.07 -1.91 -1.97
N GLN A 207 -17.71 -0.99 -2.68
CA GLN A 207 -18.37 0.17 -2.08
C GLN A 207 -19.54 -0.23 -1.18
N GLU A 208 -20.39 -1.16 -1.62
CA GLU A 208 -21.48 -1.68 -0.79
C GLU A 208 -20.95 -2.38 0.48
N VAL A 209 -19.92 -3.20 0.34
CA VAL A 209 -19.24 -3.83 1.50
C VAL A 209 -18.69 -2.77 2.45
N LYS A 210 -18.08 -1.71 1.94
CA LYS A 210 -17.58 -0.58 2.73
C LYS A 210 -18.71 0.16 3.46
N GLU A 211 -19.83 0.42 2.79
CA GLU A 211 -20.98 1.12 3.39
C GLU A 211 -21.60 0.31 4.54
N ILE A 212 -21.67 -1.02 4.39
CA ILE A 212 -22.21 -1.92 5.40
C ILE A 212 -21.24 -2.10 6.55
N SER A 213 -19.97 -2.38 6.24
CA SER A 213 -18.97 -2.68 7.26
C SER A 213 -18.46 -1.46 8.00
N LYS A 214 -18.54 -0.26 7.40
CA LYS A 214 -17.99 1.01 7.92
C LYS A 214 -16.61 0.80 8.51
N PRO A 215 -15.63 0.35 7.70
CA PRO A 215 -14.34 -0.07 8.22
C PRO A 215 -13.60 1.10 8.86
N ASP A 216 -12.93 0.85 9.97
CA ASP A 216 -12.03 1.81 10.62
C ASP A 216 -10.76 2.05 9.77
N GLU A 217 -10.35 1.02 9.01
CA GLU A 217 -9.22 1.07 8.08
C GLU A 217 -9.50 0.29 6.81
N ILE A 218 -9.07 0.85 5.67
CA ILE A 218 -9.02 0.16 4.38
C ILE A 218 -7.56 -0.03 4.01
N MET A 219 -7.10 -1.27 3.95
CA MET A 219 -5.70 -1.60 3.64
C MET A 219 -5.55 -2.02 2.19
N LEU A 220 -4.92 -1.17 1.40
CA LEU A 220 -4.52 -1.50 0.04
C LEU A 220 -3.26 -2.37 0.06
N VAL A 221 -3.41 -3.62 -0.38
CA VAL A 221 -2.28 -4.56 -0.50
C VAL A 221 -1.78 -4.52 -1.93
N VAL A 222 -0.51 -4.18 -2.07
CA VAL A 222 0.20 -4.13 -3.36
C VAL A 222 1.48 -4.95 -3.28
N ASP A 223 1.88 -5.52 -4.39
CA ASP A 223 3.19 -6.16 -4.52
C ASP A 223 4.17 -5.24 -5.26
N ALA A 224 5.44 -5.65 -5.29
CA ALA A 224 6.50 -4.88 -5.92
C ALA A 224 6.38 -4.78 -7.45
N MET A 225 5.51 -5.58 -8.07
CA MET A 225 5.26 -5.59 -9.52
C MET A 225 4.06 -4.72 -9.91
N THR A 226 3.37 -4.16 -8.93
CA THR A 226 2.16 -3.37 -9.16
C THR A 226 2.54 -1.97 -9.67
N GLY A 227 2.17 -1.65 -10.90
CA GLY A 227 2.37 -0.33 -11.51
C GLY A 227 1.20 0.65 -11.26
N GLN A 228 1.03 1.63 -12.14
CA GLN A 228 0.00 2.69 -12.02
C GLN A 228 -1.44 2.16 -11.96
N ALA A 229 -1.68 0.94 -12.42
CA ALA A 229 -3.02 0.34 -12.45
C ALA A 229 -3.71 0.32 -11.07
N VAL A 230 -2.94 0.27 -9.98
CA VAL A 230 -3.47 0.32 -8.61
C VAL A 230 -4.09 1.66 -8.25
N SER A 231 -3.68 2.75 -8.90
CA SER A 231 -4.18 4.11 -8.61
C SER A 231 -5.66 4.30 -8.97
N TYR A 232 -6.24 3.40 -9.72
CA TYR A 232 -7.68 3.40 -10.04
C TYR A 232 -8.54 2.74 -8.96
N THR A 233 -7.94 2.10 -7.97
CA THR A 233 -8.66 1.54 -6.80
C THR A 233 -8.98 2.68 -5.82
N HIS A 234 -9.95 3.51 -6.16
CA HIS A 234 -10.47 4.57 -5.29
C HIS A 234 -11.70 4.06 -4.54
N LEU A 235 -11.58 3.84 -3.25
CA LEU A 235 -12.65 3.45 -2.34
C LEU A 235 -13.03 4.57 -1.38
#